data_475c46a02629da1502b808a3ebb5a370
#
_entry.id   475c46a02629da1502b808a3ebb5a370
#
_cell.length_a   1.000
_cell.length_b   1.000
_cell.length_c   1.000
_cell.angle_alpha   90.00
_cell.angle_beta   90.00
_cell.angle_gamma   90.00
#
_symmetry.space_group_name_H-M   'P 1'
#
loop_
_entity.id
_entity.type
_entity.pdbx_description
1 polymer ?
#
loop_
_entity_poly.entity_id
_entity_poly.type
_entity_poly.pdbx_seq_one_letter_code
_entity_poly.pdbx_strand_id
1 'polypeptide(L)'
;MRVVAALMFLAVSSWSLAATPVLTIDQKKYSADELLGRSDAVSITVPDDVSYRRSMTYKGVPLRALLPAAKGDHFDTLEAKATDGFVAQIPLELVTRGGAIPYLAVEDPAHPWPALPNEKKSAGPFYVVWDHPQSSDVRAEQWPFALASLMFAESPVHRWPQLASHSADPLASSGQKVFVTYCLPCHQLNGAGVGKVGPDLGKPMPVLQYITEPGLRAIVRNPAGVRTWPEQHMTGFGTKTLPDKDLDALVAYLKGMSR
;
A
#
# COMPACT_ATOMS: atom_id res chain seq x y z
N MET A 1 -27.52 -67.42 -16.24
CA MET A 1 -27.58 -66.48 -15.11
C MET A 1 -26.36 -65.56 -15.21
N ARG A 2 -26.56 -64.31 -15.58
CA ARG A 2 -25.48 -63.30 -15.62
C ARG A 2 -25.66 -62.39 -14.41
N VAL A 3 -24.70 -62.39 -13.51
CA VAL A 3 -24.66 -61.50 -12.34
C VAL A 3 -23.99 -60.19 -12.77
N VAL A 4 -24.74 -59.10 -12.73
CA VAL A 4 -24.23 -57.76 -12.98
C VAL A 4 -23.84 -57.21 -11.61
N ALA A 5 -22.53 -57.04 -11.37
CA ALA A 5 -22.02 -56.36 -10.19
C ALA A 5 -22.07 -54.83 -10.44
N ALA A 6 -22.89 -54.12 -9.68
CA ALA A 6 -22.93 -52.66 -9.67
C ALA A 6 -21.80 -52.15 -8.76
N LEU A 7 -20.82 -51.51 -9.36
CA LEU A 7 -19.77 -50.73 -8.64
C LEU A 7 -20.34 -49.37 -8.24
N MET A 8 -20.57 -49.18 -6.94
CA MET A 8 -20.95 -47.88 -6.35
C MET A 8 -19.69 -47.04 -6.17
N PHE A 9 -19.52 -46.01 -7.01
CA PHE A 9 -18.47 -45.01 -6.84
C PHE A 9 -18.90 -44.04 -5.71
N LEU A 10 -18.25 -44.11 -4.56
CA LEU A 10 -18.33 -43.11 -3.50
C LEU A 10 -17.50 -41.88 -3.93
N ALA A 11 -18.15 -40.82 -4.34
CA ALA A 11 -17.53 -39.53 -4.57
C ALA A 11 -17.14 -38.91 -3.22
N VAL A 12 -15.88 -38.98 -2.86
CA VAL A 12 -15.31 -38.26 -1.71
C VAL A 12 -15.13 -36.80 -2.13
N SER A 13 -16.08 -35.95 -1.72
CA SER A 13 -15.95 -34.50 -1.88
C SER A 13 -14.85 -34.01 -0.96
N SER A 14 -13.65 -33.78 -1.49
CA SER A 14 -12.56 -33.10 -0.77
C SER A 14 -12.93 -31.63 -0.59
N TRP A 15 -13.40 -31.30 0.58
CA TRP A 15 -13.54 -29.90 0.98
C TRP A 15 -12.13 -29.33 1.16
N SER A 16 -11.67 -28.53 0.20
CA SER A 16 -10.47 -27.74 0.35
C SER A 16 -10.76 -26.68 1.40
N LEU A 17 -10.26 -26.88 2.62
CA LEU A 17 -10.22 -25.83 3.63
C LEU A 17 -9.32 -24.72 3.07
N ALA A 18 -9.90 -23.63 2.64
CA ALA A 18 -9.13 -22.42 2.29
C ALA A 18 -8.33 -22.03 3.54
N ALA A 19 -7.02 -21.87 3.38
CA ALA A 19 -6.15 -21.47 4.49
C ALA A 19 -6.63 -20.10 5.02
N THR A 20 -6.82 -20.02 6.34
CA THR A 20 -7.18 -18.76 7.00
C THR A 20 -6.12 -17.69 6.68
N PRO A 21 -6.52 -16.49 6.20
CA PRO A 21 -5.58 -15.42 5.92
C PRO A 21 -4.76 -15.05 7.15
N VAL A 22 -3.47 -14.82 6.95
CA VAL A 22 -2.51 -14.50 8.01
C VAL A 22 -1.77 -13.21 7.65
N LEU A 23 -1.74 -12.26 8.60
CA LEU A 23 -0.93 -11.05 8.56
C LEU A 23 0.27 -11.20 9.50
N THR A 24 1.46 -10.84 9.03
CA THR A 24 2.64 -10.75 9.89
C THR A 24 2.82 -9.30 10.35
N ILE A 25 2.81 -9.06 11.66
CA ILE A 25 3.13 -7.76 12.26
C ILE A 25 4.43 -7.93 13.05
N ASP A 26 5.49 -7.27 12.58
CA ASP A 26 6.84 -7.49 13.06
C ASP A 26 7.22 -9.00 12.98
N GLN A 27 7.34 -9.70 14.08
CA GLN A 27 7.64 -11.14 14.13
C GLN A 27 6.42 -12.00 14.46
N LYS A 28 5.29 -11.39 14.77
CA LYS A 28 4.09 -12.10 15.19
C LYS A 28 3.11 -12.26 14.04
N LYS A 29 2.55 -13.46 13.91
CA LYS A 29 1.51 -13.78 12.94
C LYS A 29 0.14 -13.68 13.61
N TYR A 30 -0.82 -13.14 12.87
CA TYR A 30 -2.21 -13.00 13.29
C TYR A 30 -3.13 -13.55 12.21
N SER A 31 -4.04 -14.42 12.58
CA SER A 31 -5.13 -14.84 11.69
C SER A 31 -6.25 -13.79 11.67
N ALA A 32 -7.08 -13.80 10.64
CA ALA A 32 -8.27 -12.96 10.57
C ALA A 32 -9.21 -13.24 11.77
N ASP A 33 -9.45 -14.52 12.10
CA ASP A 33 -10.33 -14.92 13.21
C ASP A 33 -9.80 -14.41 14.56
N GLU A 34 -8.47 -14.52 14.78
CA GLU A 34 -7.83 -14.00 15.99
C GLU A 34 -8.03 -12.49 16.13
N LEU A 35 -7.85 -11.73 15.03
CA LEU A 35 -8.07 -10.29 15.06
C LEU A 35 -9.53 -9.89 15.24
N LEU A 36 -10.43 -10.56 14.55
CA LEU A 36 -11.88 -10.32 14.67
C LEU A 36 -12.44 -10.69 16.06
N GLY A 37 -11.82 -11.65 16.74
CA GLY A 37 -12.20 -12.11 18.09
C GLY A 37 -11.64 -11.24 19.23
N ARG A 38 -10.82 -10.23 18.96
CA ARG A 38 -10.24 -9.37 19.99
C ARG A 38 -11.30 -8.49 20.67
N SER A 39 -11.13 -8.24 21.96
CA SER A 39 -12.02 -7.37 22.74
C SER A 39 -11.94 -5.88 22.34
N ASP A 40 -10.85 -5.47 21.69
CA ASP A 40 -10.63 -4.12 21.16
C ASP A 40 -10.96 -3.99 19.66
N ALA A 41 -11.50 -5.05 19.04
CA ALA A 41 -12.04 -4.98 17.69
C ALA A 41 -13.37 -4.21 17.69
N VAL A 42 -13.41 -3.13 16.92
CA VAL A 42 -14.56 -2.21 16.85
C VAL A 42 -15.09 -2.07 15.42
N SER A 43 -16.33 -1.61 15.30
CA SER A 43 -16.89 -1.21 14.01
C SER A 43 -16.52 0.24 13.71
N ILE A 44 -15.96 0.50 12.50
CA ILE A 44 -15.49 1.80 12.06
C ILE A 44 -16.18 2.14 10.75
N THR A 45 -16.80 3.32 10.66
CA THR A 45 -17.33 3.84 9.40
C THR A 45 -16.39 4.91 8.86
N VAL A 46 -15.89 4.67 7.65
CA VAL A 46 -15.04 5.60 6.88
C VAL A 46 -15.94 6.23 5.82
N PRO A 47 -16.31 7.52 5.94
CA PRO A 47 -17.26 8.15 5.02
C PRO A 47 -16.76 8.22 3.58
N ASP A 48 -15.47 8.55 3.40
CA ASP A 48 -14.82 8.72 2.11
C ASP A 48 -13.62 7.79 2.02
N ASP A 49 -13.87 6.48 1.85
CA ASP A 49 -12.80 5.50 1.71
C ASP A 49 -12.01 5.71 0.40
N VAL A 50 -10.69 5.78 0.53
CA VAL A 50 -9.78 6.10 -0.59
C VAL A 50 -9.84 5.06 -1.70
N SER A 51 -9.89 3.76 -1.34
CA SER A 51 -9.87 2.65 -2.29
C SER A 51 -11.26 2.39 -2.88
N TYR A 52 -12.30 2.42 -2.04
CA TYR A 52 -13.68 2.20 -2.49
C TYR A 52 -14.37 3.44 -3.05
N ARG A 53 -13.84 4.65 -2.79
CA ARG A 53 -14.42 5.95 -3.23
C ARG A 53 -15.88 6.14 -2.80
N ARG A 54 -16.21 5.64 -1.62
CA ARG A 54 -17.54 5.72 -1.01
C ARG A 54 -17.44 5.46 0.49
N SER A 55 -18.55 5.64 1.20
CA SER A 55 -18.62 5.23 2.61
C SER A 55 -18.52 3.72 2.73
N MET A 56 -17.68 3.27 3.67
CA MET A 56 -17.46 1.87 4.02
C MET A 56 -17.48 1.69 5.52
N THR A 57 -17.99 0.53 5.97
CA THR A 57 -17.93 0.14 7.38
C THR A 57 -17.11 -1.13 7.51
N TYR A 58 -16.18 -1.13 8.45
CA TYR A 58 -15.23 -2.21 8.70
C TYR A 58 -15.32 -2.69 10.13
N LYS A 59 -15.00 -3.95 10.38
CA LYS A 59 -14.53 -4.41 11.68
C LYS A 59 -13.02 -4.33 11.71
N GLY A 60 -12.45 -3.65 12.70
CA GLY A 60 -11.01 -3.43 12.76
C GLY A 60 -10.49 -3.24 14.17
N VAL A 61 -9.18 -3.40 14.30
CA VAL A 61 -8.43 -3.25 15.55
C VAL A 61 -7.62 -1.97 15.48
N PRO A 62 -7.58 -1.12 16.53
CA PRO A 62 -6.67 0.02 16.54
C PRO A 62 -5.24 -0.43 16.23
N LEU A 63 -4.65 0.11 15.16
CA LEU A 63 -3.34 -0.35 14.68
C LEU A 63 -2.28 -0.25 15.77
N ARG A 64 -2.32 0.82 16.58
CA ARG A 64 -1.41 1.02 17.70
C ARG A 64 -1.44 -0.12 18.73
N ALA A 65 -2.59 -0.76 18.94
CA ALA A 65 -2.73 -1.89 19.88
C ALA A 65 -2.08 -3.19 19.39
N LEU A 66 -1.74 -3.26 18.11
CA LEU A 66 -1.07 -4.40 17.49
C LEU A 66 0.44 -4.21 17.40
N LEU A 67 0.92 -2.96 17.52
CA LEU A 67 2.34 -2.66 17.44
C LEU A 67 3.00 -2.91 18.80
N PRO A 68 4.18 -3.57 18.85
CA PRO A 68 4.94 -3.70 20.07
C PRO A 68 5.32 -2.33 20.64
N ALA A 69 5.48 -2.26 21.96
CA ALA A 69 6.03 -1.07 22.61
C ALA A 69 7.38 -0.72 22.01
N ALA A 70 7.65 0.59 21.85
CA ALA A 70 8.75 1.20 21.12
C ALA A 70 9.98 0.30 20.88
N LYS A 71 10.26 0.04 19.63
CA LYS A 71 11.55 -0.52 19.19
C LYS A 71 12.49 0.66 18.97
N GLY A 72 13.50 0.80 19.80
CA GLY A 72 14.65 1.72 19.67
C GLY A 72 14.52 2.94 18.74
N ASP A 73 15.27 3.97 18.99
CA ASP A 73 15.16 5.28 18.32
C ASP A 73 15.43 5.29 16.80
N HIS A 74 15.79 4.12 16.23
CA HIS A 74 16.12 3.99 14.79
C HIS A 74 14.92 3.73 13.89
N PHE A 75 13.80 3.23 14.45
CA PHE A 75 12.63 2.89 13.66
C PHE A 75 11.60 4.02 13.71
N ASP A 76 11.49 4.75 12.63
CA ASP A 76 10.60 5.89 12.46
C ASP A 76 9.47 5.67 11.44
N THR A 77 9.47 4.48 10.82
CA THR A 77 8.55 4.12 9.74
C THR A 77 7.93 2.75 9.99
N LEU A 78 6.65 2.62 9.67
CA LEU A 78 5.94 1.35 9.51
C LEU A 78 5.87 1.02 8.02
N GLU A 79 6.61 -0.01 7.61
CA GLU A 79 6.58 -0.52 6.25
C GLU A 79 5.42 -1.52 6.12
N ALA A 80 4.44 -1.19 5.29
CA ALA A 80 3.25 -1.99 5.06
C ALA A 80 3.30 -2.62 3.67
N LYS A 81 3.52 -3.94 3.62
CA LYS A 81 3.66 -4.69 2.36
C LYS A 81 2.37 -5.40 2.02
N ALA A 82 1.88 -5.18 0.81
CA ALA A 82 0.76 -5.89 0.20
C ALA A 82 1.21 -7.15 -0.55
N THR A 83 0.26 -8.02 -0.86
CA THR A 83 0.50 -9.30 -1.55
C THR A 83 0.91 -9.14 -3.01
N ASP A 84 0.59 -8.01 -3.64
CA ASP A 84 0.94 -7.66 -5.03
C ASP A 84 2.33 -7.03 -5.18
N GLY A 85 3.02 -6.76 -4.06
CA GLY A 85 4.35 -6.15 -4.04
C GLY A 85 4.36 -4.63 -3.82
N PHE A 86 3.18 -3.99 -3.64
CA PHE A 86 3.09 -2.62 -3.14
C PHE A 86 3.63 -2.53 -1.70
N VAL A 87 4.40 -1.49 -1.39
CA VAL A 87 5.01 -1.32 -0.05
C VAL A 87 4.89 0.12 0.42
N ALA A 88 3.84 0.41 1.18
CA ALA A 88 3.64 1.72 1.77
C ALA A 88 4.67 2.03 2.86
N GLN A 89 5.11 3.28 2.91
CA GLN A 89 5.98 3.82 3.95
C GLN A 89 5.15 4.77 4.82
N ILE A 90 4.73 4.33 5.98
CA ILE A 90 3.89 5.10 6.90
C ILE A 90 4.77 5.65 8.01
N PRO A 91 4.97 6.98 8.11
CA PRO A 91 5.68 7.57 9.24
C PRO A 91 5.06 7.13 10.56
N LEU A 92 5.88 6.61 11.47
CA LEU A 92 5.38 6.06 12.73
C LEU A 92 4.71 7.13 13.60
N GLU A 93 5.09 8.38 13.45
CA GLU A 93 4.45 9.50 14.13
C GLU A 93 2.96 9.67 13.73
N LEU A 94 2.58 9.39 12.49
CA LEU A 94 1.18 9.40 12.07
C LEU A 94 0.35 8.35 12.83
N VAL A 95 0.95 7.20 13.13
CA VAL A 95 0.29 6.11 13.87
C VAL A 95 0.20 6.42 15.37
N THR A 96 1.18 7.15 15.92
CA THR A 96 1.35 7.30 17.37
C THR A 96 0.94 8.67 17.92
N ARG A 97 1.02 9.74 17.14
CA ARG A 97 0.84 11.13 17.58
C ARG A 97 -0.22 11.90 16.80
N GLY A 98 -0.71 11.34 15.68
CA GLY A 98 -1.64 12.05 14.82
C GLY A 98 -3.02 12.25 15.43
N GLY A 99 -3.79 13.21 14.92
CA GLY A 99 -5.22 13.31 15.17
C GLY A 99 -6.03 12.27 14.39
N ALA A 100 -5.50 11.76 13.28
CA ALA A 100 -6.03 10.62 12.54
C ALA A 100 -5.72 9.32 13.30
N ILE A 101 -6.68 8.41 13.33
CA ILE A 101 -6.55 7.13 14.05
C ILE A 101 -6.51 5.99 13.03
N PRO A 102 -5.37 5.28 12.90
CA PRO A 102 -5.30 4.14 12.02
C PRO A 102 -5.88 2.88 12.66
N TYR A 103 -6.62 2.13 11.88
CA TYR A 103 -7.13 0.81 12.21
C TYR A 103 -6.65 -0.22 11.19
N LEU A 104 -6.38 -1.42 11.67
CA LEU A 104 -6.29 -2.59 10.82
C LEU A 104 -7.69 -3.14 10.64
N ALA A 105 -8.32 -2.84 9.51
CA ALA A 105 -9.57 -3.44 9.10
C ALA A 105 -9.33 -4.90 8.67
N VAL A 106 -10.22 -5.79 9.09
CA VAL A 106 -10.13 -7.23 8.84
C VAL A 106 -11.41 -7.68 8.14
N GLU A 107 -11.26 -8.30 6.98
CA GLU A 107 -12.40 -8.85 6.25
C GLU A 107 -12.88 -10.14 6.92
N ASP A 108 -14.16 -10.18 7.25
CA ASP A 108 -14.82 -11.39 7.74
C ASP A 108 -15.17 -12.27 6.54
N PRO A 109 -14.63 -13.50 6.42
CA PRO A 109 -14.96 -14.40 5.32
C PRO A 109 -16.45 -14.72 5.20
N ALA A 110 -17.22 -14.63 6.30
CA ALA A 110 -18.67 -14.80 6.27
C ALA A 110 -19.43 -13.58 5.73
N HIS A 111 -18.78 -12.41 5.75
CA HIS A 111 -19.33 -11.12 5.29
C HIS A 111 -18.27 -10.38 4.47
N PRO A 112 -17.92 -10.89 3.27
CA PRO A 112 -16.83 -10.33 2.47
C PRO A 112 -17.15 -8.89 2.01
N TRP A 113 -16.11 -8.08 1.91
CA TRP A 113 -16.24 -6.74 1.38
C TRP A 113 -16.56 -6.78 -0.13
N PRO A 114 -17.22 -5.77 -0.68
CA PRO A 114 -17.42 -5.69 -2.12
C PRO A 114 -16.10 -5.61 -2.86
N ALA A 115 -16.12 -5.91 -4.14
CA ALA A 115 -14.96 -5.70 -5.01
C ALA A 115 -14.60 -4.21 -5.08
N LEU A 116 -13.32 -3.92 -5.22
CA LEU A 116 -12.81 -2.58 -5.49
C LEU A 116 -13.34 -2.06 -6.85
N PRO A 117 -13.47 -0.74 -7.02
CA PRO A 117 -13.89 -0.16 -8.29
C PRO A 117 -13.00 -0.64 -9.44
N ASN A 118 -13.62 -1.20 -10.48
CA ASN A 118 -12.96 -1.76 -11.67
C ASN A 118 -12.08 -3.01 -11.40
N GLU A 119 -12.22 -3.66 -10.26
CA GLU A 119 -11.51 -4.89 -9.91
C GLU A 119 -12.49 -6.05 -9.63
N LYS A 120 -11.94 -7.27 -9.56
CA LYS A 120 -12.70 -8.48 -9.20
C LYS A 120 -12.53 -8.87 -7.74
N LYS A 121 -11.64 -8.21 -7.02
CA LYS A 121 -11.26 -8.52 -5.63
C LYS A 121 -11.60 -7.36 -4.71
N SER A 122 -11.84 -7.66 -3.43
CA SER A 122 -11.96 -6.68 -2.35
C SER A 122 -10.58 -6.14 -1.95
N ALA A 123 -10.55 -5.14 -1.07
CA ALA A 123 -9.34 -4.68 -0.39
C ALA A 123 -8.84 -5.67 0.69
N GLY A 124 -9.56 -6.77 0.93
CA GLY A 124 -9.23 -7.76 1.95
C GLY A 124 -8.01 -8.62 1.63
N PRO A 125 -7.63 -9.47 2.57
CA PRO A 125 -8.28 -9.68 3.88
C PRO A 125 -7.91 -8.63 4.95
N PHE A 126 -6.83 -7.85 4.76
CA PHE A 126 -6.33 -6.85 5.71
C PHE A 126 -6.09 -5.52 5.01
N TYR A 127 -6.57 -4.44 5.64
CA TYR A 127 -6.53 -3.09 5.08
C TYR A 127 -6.26 -2.07 6.18
N VAL A 128 -5.29 -1.17 5.99
CA VAL A 128 -5.10 -0.02 6.90
C VAL A 128 -6.09 1.07 6.49
N VAL A 129 -7.01 1.38 7.37
CA VAL A 129 -7.98 2.46 7.23
C VAL A 129 -7.74 3.53 8.30
N TRP A 130 -8.16 4.76 8.02
CA TRP A 130 -7.96 5.88 8.94
C TRP A 130 -9.30 6.50 9.31
N ASP A 131 -9.51 6.68 10.59
CA ASP A 131 -10.58 7.53 11.11
C ASP A 131 -10.05 8.97 11.22
N HIS A 132 -10.85 9.94 10.79
CA HIS A 132 -10.50 11.37 10.75
C HIS A 132 -9.17 11.67 10.02
N PRO A 133 -8.92 11.15 8.79
CA PRO A 133 -7.64 11.30 8.08
C PRO A 133 -7.24 12.75 7.84
N GLN A 134 -8.22 13.67 7.77
CA GLN A 134 -8.02 15.12 7.61
C GLN A 134 -7.37 15.80 8.83
N SER A 135 -7.37 15.13 9.99
CA SER A 135 -6.75 15.65 11.22
C SER A 135 -5.23 15.48 11.25
N SER A 136 -4.68 14.82 10.24
CA SER A 136 -3.24 14.60 10.04
C SER A 136 -2.92 14.60 8.55
N ASP A 137 -1.66 14.66 8.18
CA ASP A 137 -1.23 14.64 6.77
C ASP A 137 -1.21 13.21 6.20
N VAL A 138 -2.34 12.49 6.30
CA VAL A 138 -2.49 11.14 5.77
C VAL A 138 -2.69 11.21 4.26
N ARG A 139 -1.85 10.50 3.52
CA ARG A 139 -1.87 10.44 2.05
C ARG A 139 -2.52 9.15 1.55
N ALA A 140 -2.98 9.16 0.29
CA ALA A 140 -3.70 8.03 -0.30
C ALA A 140 -2.91 6.71 -0.25
N GLU A 141 -1.61 6.75 -0.49
CA GLU A 141 -0.73 5.56 -0.45
C GLU A 141 -0.49 5.02 0.96
N GLN A 142 -0.94 5.72 1.99
CA GLN A 142 -0.89 5.27 3.39
C GLN A 142 -2.17 4.52 3.81
N TRP A 143 -2.95 4.09 2.81
CA TRP A 143 -4.10 3.20 2.95
C TRP A 143 -3.81 1.86 2.25
N PRO A 144 -2.74 1.14 2.62
CA PRO A 144 -2.39 -0.11 1.95
C PRO A 144 -3.40 -1.20 2.27
N PHE A 145 -3.83 -1.91 1.24
CA PHE A 145 -4.80 -3.03 1.31
C PHE A 145 -4.16 -4.35 0.84
N ALA A 146 -4.90 -5.46 0.96
CA ALA A 146 -4.42 -6.81 0.69
C ALA A 146 -3.07 -7.10 1.38
N LEU A 147 -2.96 -6.68 2.64
CA LEU A 147 -1.70 -6.71 3.38
C LEU A 147 -1.20 -8.13 3.65
N ALA A 148 0.11 -8.30 3.51
CA ALA A 148 0.87 -9.49 3.89
C ALA A 148 1.68 -9.25 5.18
N SER A 149 2.24 -8.03 5.36
CA SER A 149 3.02 -7.73 6.56
C SER A 149 3.06 -6.23 6.89
N LEU A 150 3.28 -5.97 8.18
CA LEU A 150 3.61 -4.66 8.75
C LEU A 150 4.92 -4.81 9.53
N MET A 151 5.94 -4.04 9.16
CA MET A 151 7.28 -4.16 9.75
C MET A 151 7.80 -2.79 10.16
N PHE A 152 8.47 -2.71 11.32
CA PHE A 152 9.21 -1.51 11.68
C PHE A 152 10.45 -1.36 10.79
N ALA A 153 10.70 -0.16 10.32
CA ALA A 153 11.83 0.16 9.45
C ALA A 153 12.38 1.56 9.76
N GLU A 154 13.62 1.77 9.41
CA GLU A 154 14.14 3.12 9.28
C GLU A 154 13.46 3.80 8.08
N SER A 155 13.34 5.12 8.12
CA SER A 155 12.81 5.88 6.98
C SER A 155 13.59 5.58 5.69
N PRO A 156 12.93 5.60 4.54
CA PRO A 156 13.58 5.28 3.27
C PRO A 156 14.85 6.07 3.00
N VAL A 157 14.90 7.33 3.43
CA VAL A 157 16.09 8.18 3.22
C VAL A 157 17.28 7.80 4.10
N HIS A 158 17.03 7.21 5.26
CA HIS A 158 18.07 6.65 6.13
C HIS A 158 18.55 5.29 5.62
N ARG A 159 17.61 4.41 5.24
CA ARG A 159 17.91 3.07 4.69
C ARG A 159 18.64 3.12 3.35
N TRP A 160 18.33 4.10 2.52
CA TRP A 160 18.86 4.24 1.15
C TRP A 160 19.38 5.66 0.93
N PRO A 161 20.63 5.95 1.32
CA PRO A 161 21.24 7.27 1.11
C PRO A 161 21.21 7.75 -0.35
N GLN A 162 21.16 6.82 -1.32
CA GLN A 162 21.01 7.14 -2.74
C GLN A 162 19.67 7.79 -3.11
N LEU A 163 18.69 7.83 -2.20
CA LEU A 163 17.46 8.61 -2.36
C LEU A 163 17.65 10.08 -1.94
N ALA A 164 18.78 10.43 -1.31
CA ALA A 164 19.02 11.80 -0.88
C ALA A 164 19.02 12.75 -2.09
N SER A 165 18.30 13.87 -1.96
CA SER A 165 18.40 14.93 -2.95
C SER A 165 19.80 15.56 -2.92
N HIS A 166 20.49 15.50 -4.04
CA HIS A 166 21.79 16.16 -4.21
C HIS A 166 21.65 17.60 -4.72
N SER A 167 20.43 18.06 -4.94
CA SER A 167 20.14 19.42 -5.41
C SER A 167 20.06 20.40 -4.24
N ALA A 168 20.65 21.58 -4.40
CA ALA A 168 20.49 22.70 -3.48
C ALA A 168 19.11 23.36 -3.60
N ASP A 169 18.29 22.97 -4.58
CA ASP A 169 16.93 23.48 -4.77
C ASP A 169 16.00 22.92 -3.69
N PRO A 170 15.39 23.80 -2.84
CA PRO A 170 14.41 23.37 -1.85
C PRO A 170 13.21 22.61 -2.43
N LEU A 171 12.86 22.90 -3.70
CA LEU A 171 11.79 22.20 -4.40
C LEU A 171 12.14 20.73 -4.60
N ALA A 172 13.39 20.40 -4.93
CA ALA A 172 13.84 19.02 -5.07
C ALA A 172 13.80 18.25 -3.73
N SER A 173 14.11 18.91 -2.61
CA SER A 173 13.98 18.30 -1.28
C SER A 173 12.52 18.00 -0.91
N SER A 174 11.60 18.88 -1.31
CA SER A 174 10.17 18.63 -1.19
C SER A 174 9.73 17.47 -2.10
N GLY A 175 10.28 17.41 -3.30
CA GLY A 175 10.03 16.34 -4.28
C GLY A 175 10.51 14.97 -3.82
N GLN A 176 11.59 14.90 -3.03
CA GLN A 176 12.03 13.65 -2.40
C GLN A 176 10.94 13.08 -1.48
N LYS A 177 10.30 13.92 -0.66
CA LYS A 177 9.18 13.49 0.21
C LYS A 177 8.00 13.00 -0.63
N VAL A 178 7.66 13.70 -1.69
CA VAL A 178 6.62 13.29 -2.65
C VAL A 178 6.97 11.93 -3.26
N PHE A 179 8.21 11.75 -3.72
CA PHE A 179 8.67 10.48 -4.29
C PHE A 179 8.54 9.32 -3.29
N VAL A 180 9.03 9.51 -2.07
CA VAL A 180 8.97 8.49 -1.01
C VAL A 180 7.52 8.10 -0.69
N THR A 181 6.60 9.06 -0.70
CA THR A 181 5.20 8.80 -0.37
C THR A 181 4.43 8.15 -1.52
N TYR A 182 4.55 8.68 -2.75
CA TYR A 182 3.66 8.32 -3.85
C TYR A 182 4.29 7.37 -4.88
N CYS A 183 5.61 7.34 -5.00
CA CYS A 183 6.28 6.60 -6.06
C CYS A 183 7.02 5.36 -5.54
N LEU A 184 7.74 5.50 -4.42
CA LEU A 184 8.54 4.44 -3.80
C LEU A 184 7.72 3.19 -3.41
N PRO A 185 6.44 3.26 -3.05
CA PRO A 185 5.62 2.08 -2.80
C PRO A 185 5.58 1.09 -3.96
N CYS A 186 5.66 1.58 -5.19
CA CYS A 186 5.62 0.78 -6.40
C CYS A 186 6.95 0.72 -7.14
N HIS A 187 7.74 1.81 -7.12
CA HIS A 187 8.96 1.98 -7.89
C HIS A 187 10.21 1.91 -7.02
N GLN A 188 11.32 1.61 -7.65
CA GLN A 188 12.65 1.86 -7.12
C GLN A 188 13.26 3.11 -7.76
N LEU A 189 14.31 3.66 -7.16
CA LEU A 189 15.12 4.71 -7.73
C LEU A 189 16.61 4.42 -7.45
N ASN A 190 17.40 4.24 -8.49
CA ASN A 190 18.83 3.88 -8.39
C ASN A 190 19.10 2.60 -7.57
N GLY A 191 18.16 1.66 -7.58
CA GLY A 191 18.20 0.44 -6.77
C GLY A 191 17.72 0.61 -5.33
N ALA A 192 17.30 1.81 -4.94
CA ALA A 192 16.69 2.06 -3.63
C ALA A 192 15.19 1.76 -3.65
N GLY A 193 14.69 1.23 -2.54
CA GLY A 193 13.29 0.85 -2.39
C GLY A 193 13.06 -0.64 -2.53
N VAL A 194 11.92 -1.09 -2.04
CA VAL A 194 11.49 -2.50 -2.07
C VAL A 194 10.25 -2.74 -2.93
N GLY A 195 9.61 -1.68 -3.43
CA GLY A 195 8.50 -1.76 -4.38
C GLY A 195 8.94 -2.46 -5.67
N LYS A 196 8.09 -3.36 -6.18
CA LYS A 196 8.38 -4.15 -7.41
C LYS A 196 7.22 -4.15 -8.39
N VAL A 197 6.24 -3.28 -8.19
CA VAL A 197 5.07 -3.15 -9.09
C VAL A 197 5.45 -2.40 -10.36
N GLY A 198 6.32 -1.38 -10.23
CA GLY A 198 6.80 -0.57 -11.34
C GLY A 198 8.32 -0.69 -11.55
N PRO A 199 8.85 -0.14 -12.66
CA PRO A 199 10.29 -0.16 -12.94
C PRO A 199 11.09 0.74 -11.99
N ASP A 200 12.41 0.49 -11.91
CA ASP A 200 13.35 1.43 -11.31
C ASP A 200 13.44 2.70 -12.19
N LEU A 201 13.21 3.87 -11.59
CA LEU A 201 13.19 5.15 -12.32
C LEU A 201 14.57 5.77 -12.52
N GLY A 202 15.62 5.14 -11.95
CA GLY A 202 17.01 5.55 -12.12
C GLY A 202 17.86 4.55 -12.90
N LYS A 203 17.41 3.29 -13.08
CA LYS A 203 18.14 2.22 -13.75
C LYS A 203 17.31 1.53 -14.83
N PRO A 204 17.91 1.06 -15.94
CA PRO A 204 19.33 1.19 -16.32
C PRO A 204 19.74 2.61 -16.67
N MET A 205 18.79 3.55 -16.84
CA MET A 205 19.02 4.97 -17.06
C MET A 205 17.91 5.79 -16.37
N PRO A 206 18.20 7.03 -15.95
CA PRO A 206 17.21 7.92 -15.36
C PRO A 206 16.00 8.15 -16.27
N VAL A 207 14.81 8.16 -15.68
CA VAL A 207 13.53 8.27 -16.41
C VAL A 207 13.48 9.47 -17.37
N LEU A 208 14.07 10.60 -17.00
CA LEU A 208 14.10 11.81 -17.83
C LEU A 208 15.11 11.76 -18.99
N GLN A 209 15.88 10.67 -19.14
CA GLN A 209 16.71 10.45 -20.32
C GLN A 209 15.94 9.78 -21.47
N TYR A 210 14.82 9.11 -21.19
CA TYR A 210 14.03 8.44 -22.22
C TYR A 210 12.55 8.91 -22.26
N ILE A 211 12.08 9.63 -21.25
CA ILE A 211 10.76 10.28 -21.25
C ILE A 211 10.97 11.80 -21.11
N THR A 212 10.32 12.57 -21.94
CA THR A 212 10.32 14.04 -21.80
C THR A 212 9.58 14.46 -20.54
N GLU A 213 9.90 15.63 -19.98
CA GLU A 213 9.18 16.14 -18.81
C GLU A 213 7.65 16.23 -19.01
N PRO A 214 7.14 16.78 -20.13
CA PRO A 214 5.69 16.74 -20.37
C PRO A 214 5.13 15.32 -20.43
N GLY A 215 5.86 14.37 -21.00
CA GLY A 215 5.48 12.96 -21.04
C GLY A 215 5.42 12.32 -19.64
N LEU A 216 6.42 12.62 -18.79
CA LEU A 216 6.43 12.16 -17.40
C LEU A 216 5.23 12.71 -16.61
N ARG A 217 4.94 14.01 -16.75
CA ARG A 217 3.77 14.63 -16.13
C ARG A 217 2.46 14.00 -16.60
N ALA A 218 2.34 13.74 -17.89
CA ALA A 218 1.16 13.07 -18.45
C ALA A 218 1.00 11.64 -17.91
N ILE A 219 2.08 10.87 -17.80
CA ILE A 219 2.07 9.51 -17.20
C ILE A 219 1.63 9.58 -15.75
N VAL A 220 2.17 10.49 -14.93
CA VAL A 220 1.79 10.63 -13.54
C VAL A 220 0.31 11.00 -13.40
N ARG A 221 -0.23 11.85 -14.26
CA ARG A 221 -1.64 12.27 -14.23
C ARG A 221 -2.61 11.20 -14.77
N ASN A 222 -2.27 10.59 -15.88
CA ASN A 222 -3.12 9.62 -16.56
C ASN A 222 -2.27 8.65 -17.40
N PRO A 223 -1.68 7.61 -16.78
CA PRO A 223 -0.81 6.68 -17.49
C PRO A 223 -1.52 5.97 -18.63
N ALA A 224 -2.79 5.59 -18.46
CA ALA A 224 -3.59 4.93 -19.50
C ALA A 224 -3.85 5.84 -20.71
N GLY A 225 -3.88 7.16 -20.52
CA GLY A 225 -3.99 8.15 -21.62
C GLY A 225 -2.72 8.31 -22.44
N VAL A 226 -1.57 7.86 -21.92
CA VAL A 226 -0.29 7.90 -22.62
C VAL A 226 0.00 6.56 -23.29
N ARG A 227 -0.17 5.47 -22.56
CA ARG A 227 0.05 4.12 -23.06
C ARG A 227 -0.69 3.10 -22.21
N THR A 228 -1.28 2.08 -22.82
CA THR A 228 -1.92 0.95 -22.15
C THR A 228 -1.30 -0.36 -22.60
N TRP A 229 -1.20 -1.31 -21.67
CA TRP A 229 -0.85 -2.71 -21.91
C TRP A 229 -1.50 -3.59 -20.83
N PRO A 230 -1.66 -4.91 -21.05
CA PRO A 230 -2.41 -5.79 -20.16
C PRO A 230 -1.95 -5.79 -18.70
N GLU A 231 -0.64 -5.67 -18.44
CA GLU A 231 -0.04 -5.70 -17.11
C GLU A 231 0.16 -4.30 -16.51
N GLN A 232 -0.56 -3.29 -16.99
CA GLN A 232 -0.47 -1.94 -16.44
C GLN A 232 -1.18 -1.87 -15.08
N HIS A 233 -0.41 -1.60 -14.03
CA HIS A 233 -0.91 -1.42 -12.66
C HIS A 233 -0.86 0.04 -12.18
N MET A 234 -0.07 0.89 -12.82
CA MET A 234 0.01 2.30 -12.44
C MET A 234 -1.33 3.00 -12.60
N THR A 235 -1.84 3.58 -11.52
CA THR A 235 -3.00 4.46 -11.52
C THR A 235 -2.57 5.92 -11.63
N GLY A 236 -3.39 6.76 -12.25
CA GLY A 236 -3.10 8.18 -12.35
C GLY A 236 -3.38 8.94 -11.04
N PHE A 237 -2.58 9.95 -10.76
CA PHE A 237 -2.73 10.83 -9.61
C PHE A 237 -3.44 12.12 -10.02
N GLY A 238 -4.72 12.25 -9.68
CA GLY A 238 -5.47 13.50 -9.87
C GLY A 238 -4.93 14.65 -9.00
N THR A 239 -5.29 15.88 -9.33
CA THR A 239 -4.79 17.09 -8.63
C THR A 239 -5.22 17.16 -7.16
N LYS A 240 -6.29 16.46 -6.76
CA LYS A 240 -6.70 16.33 -5.35
C LYS A 240 -5.75 15.44 -4.56
N THR A 241 -5.24 14.35 -5.17
CA THR A 241 -4.33 13.39 -4.52
C THR A 241 -2.90 13.91 -4.56
N LEU A 242 -2.44 14.38 -5.72
CA LEU A 242 -1.12 14.95 -5.95
C LEU A 242 -1.29 16.36 -6.55
N PRO A 243 -1.30 17.41 -5.74
CA PRO A 243 -1.39 18.80 -6.24
C PRO A 243 -0.29 19.13 -7.26
N ASP A 244 -0.54 20.12 -8.13
CA ASP A 244 0.43 20.50 -9.17
C ASP A 244 1.78 20.93 -8.58
N LYS A 245 1.76 21.66 -7.45
CA LYS A 245 2.99 22.02 -6.72
C LYS A 245 3.83 20.82 -6.29
N ASP A 246 3.17 19.72 -5.91
CA ASP A 246 3.85 18.49 -5.48
C ASP A 246 4.37 17.72 -6.71
N LEU A 247 3.66 17.76 -7.85
CA LEU A 247 4.15 17.23 -9.11
C LEU A 247 5.37 18.03 -9.61
N ASP A 248 5.37 19.35 -9.47
CA ASP A 248 6.53 20.20 -9.80
C ASP A 248 7.74 19.85 -8.95
N ALA A 249 7.52 19.63 -7.65
CA ALA A 249 8.55 19.20 -6.72
C ALA A 249 9.11 17.81 -7.09
N LEU A 250 8.23 16.86 -7.41
CA LEU A 250 8.63 15.52 -7.88
C LEU A 250 9.53 15.59 -9.13
N VAL A 251 9.14 16.40 -10.11
CA VAL A 251 9.93 16.59 -11.35
C VAL A 251 11.28 17.21 -11.05
N ALA A 252 11.33 18.24 -10.18
CA ALA A 252 12.60 18.85 -9.75
C ALA A 252 13.52 17.82 -9.06
N TYR A 253 12.99 16.97 -8.21
CA TYR A 253 13.72 15.88 -7.58
C TYR A 253 14.28 14.91 -8.59
N LEU A 254 13.44 14.36 -9.50
CA LEU A 254 13.88 13.39 -10.52
C LEU A 254 14.93 13.99 -11.48
N LYS A 255 14.85 15.28 -11.81
CA LYS A 255 15.90 16.00 -12.54
C LYS A 255 17.23 16.01 -11.79
N GLY A 256 17.20 16.26 -10.48
CA GLY A 256 18.38 16.21 -9.63
C GLY A 256 19.02 14.82 -9.56
N MET A 257 18.20 13.77 -9.59
CA MET A 257 18.64 12.37 -9.56
C MET A 257 19.15 11.84 -10.91
N SER A 258 18.95 12.59 -11.98
CA SER A 258 19.38 12.24 -13.36
C SER A 258 20.81 12.70 -13.72
N ARG A 259 21.55 13.21 -12.75
CA ARG A 259 22.91 13.75 -12.95
C ARG A 259 23.99 12.74 -12.56
#